data_db8e35d8d68f29444a1ebaa608a88bb4
#
_entry.id   db8e35d8d68f29444a1ebaa608a88bb4
#
_cell.length_a   1.000
_cell.length_b   1.000
_cell.length_c   1.000
_cell.angle_alpha   90.00
_cell.angle_beta   90.00
_cell.angle_gamma   90.00
#
_symmetry.space_group_name_H-M   'P 1'
#
loop_
_entity.id
_entity.type
_entity.pdbx_description
1 polymer ?
#
loop_
_entity_poly.entity_id
_entity_poly.type
_entity_poly.pdbx_seq_one_letter_code
_entity_poly.pdbx_strand_id
1 'polypeptide(L)'
;TASVILVCIVALVAQIPKKKPEPQIDVTTTLEKIVKTSDLSTAVFQYQGIVEIPNQKNLKKIDYYICYTASVYAGIDFSEVTFSENKETKTITATLPEVKIQDTVVDPDSLDFMFQNKKADNISVLDAAFTACETDIRQECTSESALLSIAQMNAENTVRALAEPVMQAICSDYSLVIQEKNTEPAEIQEGSAESES
;
A
#
# COMPACT_ATOMS: atom_id res chain seq x y z
N THR A 1 60.03 5.54 45.82
CA THR A 1 58.82 4.74 46.17
C THR A 1 57.53 5.37 45.59
N ALA A 2 57.35 6.67 45.70
CA ALA A 2 56.15 7.35 45.13
C ALA A 2 56.04 7.23 43.59
N SER A 3 57.17 7.29 42.89
CA SER A 3 57.25 7.20 41.42
C SER A 3 56.83 5.83 40.89
N VAL A 4 57.16 4.73 41.60
CA VAL A 4 56.78 3.34 41.21
C VAL A 4 55.28 3.14 41.38
N ILE A 5 54.69 3.67 42.44
CA ILE A 5 53.23 3.59 42.68
C ILE A 5 52.45 4.33 41.60
N LEU A 6 52.90 5.48 41.14
CA LEU A 6 52.28 6.26 40.06
C LEU A 6 52.27 5.47 38.73
N VAL A 7 53.39 4.83 38.39
CA VAL A 7 53.52 4.00 37.18
C VAL A 7 52.58 2.80 37.21
N CYS A 8 52.44 2.14 38.38
CA CYS A 8 51.54 1.01 38.55
C CYS A 8 50.05 1.43 38.40
N ILE A 9 49.67 2.62 38.89
CA ILE A 9 48.28 3.13 38.74
C ILE A 9 47.96 3.43 37.28
N VAL A 10 48.90 4.02 36.54
CA VAL A 10 48.71 4.31 35.10
C VAL A 10 48.65 3.02 34.29
N ALA A 11 49.43 1.98 34.63
CA ALA A 11 49.38 0.67 33.98
C ALA A 11 48.07 -0.07 34.28
N LEU A 12 47.50 0.09 35.48
CA LEU A 12 46.22 -0.54 35.85
C LEU A 12 45.01 0.09 35.12
N VAL A 13 45.03 1.39 34.91
CA VAL A 13 43.97 2.11 34.18
C VAL A 13 43.97 1.78 32.66
N ALA A 14 45.14 1.44 32.11
CA ALA A 14 45.23 1.02 30.69
C ALA A 14 44.67 -0.38 30.40
N GLN A 15 44.37 -1.19 31.44
CA GLN A 15 43.80 -2.52 31.29
C GLN A 15 42.24 -2.58 31.40
N ILE A 16 41.58 -1.43 31.49
CA ILE A 16 40.11 -1.42 31.41
C ILE A 16 39.70 -1.92 30.01
N PRO A 17 39.09 -3.11 29.89
CA PRO A 17 38.65 -3.59 28.58
C PRO A 17 37.68 -2.59 28.02
N LYS A 18 38.03 -1.94 26.88
CA LYS A 18 37.07 -1.15 26.10
C LYS A 18 35.92 -2.11 25.77
N LYS A 19 34.78 -1.92 26.43
CA LYS A 19 33.52 -2.64 26.13
C LYS A 19 33.33 -2.54 24.62
N LYS A 20 33.43 -3.67 23.89
CA LYS A 20 33.07 -3.71 22.48
C LYS A 20 31.67 -3.13 22.39
N PRO A 21 31.40 -2.19 21.47
CA PRO A 21 30.04 -1.71 21.28
C PRO A 21 29.18 -2.93 20.97
N GLU A 22 28.20 -3.19 21.81
CA GLU A 22 27.16 -4.16 21.51
C GLU A 22 26.54 -3.76 20.18
N PRO A 23 26.29 -4.69 19.25
CA PRO A 23 25.62 -4.35 18.00
C PRO A 23 24.27 -3.70 18.38
N GLN A 24 24.15 -2.40 18.18
CA GLN A 24 22.88 -1.71 18.35
C GLN A 24 21.99 -2.21 17.24
N ILE A 25 20.94 -2.93 17.62
CA ILE A 25 19.89 -3.32 16.68
C ILE A 25 19.19 -2.02 16.26
N ASP A 26 19.29 -1.69 14.99
CA ASP A 26 18.55 -0.57 14.42
C ASP A 26 17.09 -0.98 14.29
N VAL A 27 16.27 -0.38 15.14
CA VAL A 27 14.83 -0.70 15.24
C VAL A 27 14.12 -0.38 13.92
N THR A 28 14.44 0.75 13.30
CA THR A 28 13.80 1.18 12.04
C THR A 28 14.10 0.21 10.91
N THR A 29 15.36 -0.16 10.72
CA THR A 29 15.77 -1.16 9.72
C THR A 29 15.12 -2.53 9.98
N THR A 30 14.96 -2.91 11.25
CA THR A 30 14.33 -4.20 11.60
C THR A 30 12.83 -4.16 11.27
N LEU A 31 12.13 -3.08 11.61
CA LEU A 31 10.72 -2.90 11.30
C LEU A 31 10.47 -2.85 9.79
N GLU A 32 11.28 -2.09 9.04
CA GLU A 32 11.19 -2.06 7.58
C GLU A 32 11.35 -3.43 6.96
N LYS A 33 12.31 -4.21 7.40
CA LYS A 33 12.55 -5.55 6.87
C LYS A 33 11.35 -6.47 7.12
N ILE A 34 10.73 -6.42 8.28
CA ILE A 34 9.57 -7.23 8.63
C ILE A 34 8.36 -6.83 7.79
N VAL A 35 8.08 -5.53 7.70
CA VAL A 35 6.93 -5.02 6.98
C VAL A 35 7.08 -5.20 5.47
N LYS A 36 8.24 -4.90 4.90
CA LYS A 36 8.52 -5.02 3.45
C LYS A 36 8.51 -6.46 2.93
N THR A 37 8.72 -7.46 3.80
CA THR A 37 8.61 -8.87 3.40
C THR A 37 7.19 -9.41 3.47
N SER A 38 6.23 -8.61 3.93
CA SER A 38 4.83 -9.00 4.04
C SER A 38 4.13 -8.74 2.71
N ASP A 39 3.77 -9.81 2.01
CA ASP A 39 2.97 -9.76 0.78
C ASP A 39 1.48 -9.90 1.14
N LEU A 40 0.89 -8.82 1.65
CA LEU A 40 -0.46 -8.81 2.19
C LEU A 40 -1.35 -7.82 1.42
N SER A 41 -2.43 -8.33 0.83
CA SER A 41 -3.54 -7.47 0.42
C SER A 41 -4.29 -7.01 1.67
N THR A 42 -4.58 -5.71 1.78
CA THR A 42 -5.21 -5.18 3.00
C THR A 42 -6.72 -5.29 3.00
N ALA A 43 -7.35 -5.41 1.81
CA ALA A 43 -8.78 -5.63 1.69
C ALA A 43 -9.13 -6.36 0.38
N VAL A 44 -10.13 -7.24 0.44
CA VAL A 44 -10.73 -7.90 -0.73
C VAL A 44 -12.23 -7.65 -0.69
N PHE A 45 -12.76 -7.14 -1.79
CA PHE A 45 -14.19 -6.84 -1.93
C PHE A 45 -14.79 -7.68 -3.05
N GLN A 46 -16.04 -8.12 -2.84
CA GLN A 46 -16.85 -8.73 -3.89
C GLN A 46 -17.67 -7.65 -4.56
N TYR A 47 -17.48 -7.48 -5.86
CA TYR A 47 -18.21 -6.53 -6.71
C TYR A 47 -19.18 -7.30 -7.62
N GLN A 48 -20.37 -6.73 -7.83
CA GLN A 48 -21.33 -7.23 -8.80
C GLN A 48 -21.71 -6.08 -9.72
N GLY A 49 -21.49 -6.29 -11.02
CA GLY A 49 -21.71 -5.27 -12.03
C GLY A 49 -22.62 -5.74 -13.17
N ILE A 50 -23.14 -4.74 -13.91
CA ILE A 50 -23.86 -4.95 -15.15
C ILE A 50 -23.27 -4.00 -16.19
N VAL A 51 -22.69 -4.56 -17.25
CA VAL A 51 -22.12 -3.80 -18.36
C VAL A 51 -23.06 -3.81 -19.56
N GLU A 52 -23.26 -2.63 -20.14
CA GLU A 52 -24.00 -2.46 -21.40
C GLU A 52 -23.04 -2.50 -22.58
N ILE A 53 -23.28 -3.40 -23.53
CA ILE A 53 -22.48 -3.47 -24.77
C ILE A 53 -23.27 -2.88 -25.92
N PRO A 54 -22.90 -1.69 -26.39
CA PRO A 54 -23.58 -1.02 -27.48
C PRO A 54 -23.32 -1.68 -28.82
N ASN A 55 -24.29 -1.53 -29.73
CA ASN A 55 -24.14 -2.00 -31.11
C ASN A 55 -23.10 -1.15 -31.86
N GLN A 56 -22.13 -1.80 -32.50
CA GLN A 56 -21.02 -1.11 -33.21
C GLN A 56 -21.48 -0.20 -34.35
N LYS A 57 -22.62 -0.48 -34.99
CA LYS A 57 -23.16 0.34 -36.10
C LYS A 57 -24.12 1.41 -35.62
N ASN A 58 -24.68 1.27 -34.42
CA ASN A 58 -25.62 2.22 -33.85
C ASN A 58 -25.47 2.24 -32.32
N LEU A 59 -24.62 3.11 -31.81
CA LEU A 59 -24.30 3.23 -30.37
C LEU A 59 -25.49 3.58 -29.46
N LYS A 60 -26.66 3.95 -30.05
CA LYS A 60 -27.91 4.16 -29.30
C LYS A 60 -28.68 2.85 -29.02
N LYS A 61 -28.24 1.75 -29.59
CA LYS A 61 -28.82 0.41 -29.37
C LYS A 61 -27.86 -0.45 -28.59
N ILE A 62 -28.40 -1.23 -27.67
CA ILE A 62 -27.64 -2.21 -26.90
C ILE A 62 -27.72 -3.55 -27.61
N ASP A 63 -26.59 -4.21 -27.82
CA ASP A 63 -26.52 -5.57 -28.34
C ASP A 63 -26.78 -6.60 -27.24
N TYR A 64 -26.20 -6.41 -26.07
CA TYR A 64 -26.39 -7.27 -24.91
C TYR A 64 -25.91 -6.60 -23.61
N TYR A 65 -26.34 -7.16 -22.49
CA TYR A 65 -25.86 -6.84 -21.15
C TYR A 65 -25.04 -8.02 -20.64
N ILE A 66 -24.07 -7.74 -19.77
CA ILE A 66 -23.26 -8.73 -19.07
C ILE A 66 -23.45 -8.48 -17.58
N CYS A 67 -24.04 -9.45 -16.87
CA CYS A 67 -23.97 -9.48 -15.42
C CYS A 67 -22.76 -10.28 -15.00
N TYR A 68 -22.01 -9.79 -14.00
CA TYR A 68 -20.80 -10.45 -13.56
C TYR A 68 -20.49 -10.18 -12.08
N THR A 69 -19.66 -11.06 -11.52
CA THR A 69 -19.06 -10.89 -10.19
C THR A 69 -17.55 -10.79 -10.32
N ALA A 70 -16.93 -9.97 -9.47
CA ALA A 70 -15.49 -9.85 -9.44
C ALA A 70 -14.97 -9.67 -8.01
N SER A 71 -13.72 -10.07 -7.79
CA SER A 71 -12.96 -9.73 -6.59
C SER A 71 -12.07 -8.52 -6.86
N VAL A 72 -12.16 -7.52 -5.99
CA VAL A 72 -11.35 -6.29 -6.05
C VAL A 72 -10.39 -6.30 -4.87
N TYR A 73 -9.11 -6.26 -5.14
CA TYR A 73 -8.04 -6.24 -4.16
C TYR A 73 -7.55 -4.80 -4.00
N ALA A 74 -7.63 -4.27 -2.79
CA ALA A 74 -7.16 -2.92 -2.47
C ALA A 74 -6.16 -2.97 -1.31
N GLY A 75 -5.17 -2.07 -1.32
CA GLY A 75 -4.17 -2.01 -0.28
C GLY A 75 -3.04 -1.06 -0.59
N ILE A 76 -2.01 -1.11 0.26
CA ILE A 76 -0.76 -0.38 0.08
C ILE A 76 0.33 -1.30 -0.46
N ASP A 77 1.36 -0.71 -1.05
CA ASP A 77 2.62 -1.42 -1.28
C ASP A 77 3.47 -1.41 0.00
N PHE A 78 3.51 -2.53 0.70
CA PHE A 78 4.29 -2.65 1.93
C PHE A 78 5.79 -2.44 1.74
N SER A 79 6.31 -2.59 0.52
CA SER A 79 7.72 -2.32 0.21
C SER A 79 8.08 -0.83 0.28
N GLU A 80 7.08 0.05 0.15
CA GLU A 80 7.25 1.51 0.23
C GLU A 80 7.06 2.06 1.66
N VAL A 81 6.64 1.24 2.62
CA VAL A 81 6.51 1.67 4.02
C VAL A 81 7.88 2.03 4.59
N THR A 82 7.97 3.19 5.23
CA THR A 82 9.20 3.67 5.86
C THR A 82 8.99 3.93 7.34
N PHE A 83 10.06 3.76 8.13
CA PHE A 83 10.06 4.05 9.55
C PHE A 83 11.11 5.10 9.88
N SER A 84 10.75 6.03 10.78
CA SER A 84 11.67 7.02 11.32
C SER A 84 11.60 7.04 12.84
N GLU A 85 12.77 7.27 13.49
CA GLU A 85 12.90 7.30 14.95
C GLU A 85 13.13 8.74 15.42
N ASN A 86 12.34 9.18 16.39
CA ASN A 86 12.61 10.40 17.15
C ASN A 86 12.99 10.02 18.59
N LYS A 87 14.26 10.16 18.92
CA LYS A 87 14.83 9.79 20.24
C LYS A 87 14.42 10.74 21.36
N GLU A 88 14.14 12.00 21.03
CA GLU A 88 13.74 13.00 22.03
C GLU A 88 12.32 12.75 22.54
N THR A 89 11.41 12.46 21.62
CA THR A 89 10.00 12.15 21.95
C THR A 89 9.74 10.67 22.19
N LYS A 90 10.74 9.80 21.98
CA LYS A 90 10.61 8.33 22.02
C LYS A 90 9.47 7.84 21.14
N THR A 91 9.48 8.27 19.89
CA THR A 91 8.43 7.96 18.92
C THR A 91 9.04 7.31 17.69
N ILE A 92 8.44 6.22 17.24
CA ILE A 92 8.68 5.63 15.92
C ILE A 92 7.49 6.00 15.04
N THR A 93 7.76 6.64 13.92
CA THR A 93 6.74 7.02 12.95
C THR A 93 6.84 6.08 11.74
N ALA A 94 5.74 5.36 11.47
CA ALA A 94 5.55 4.61 10.23
C ALA A 94 4.83 5.51 9.22
N THR A 95 5.43 5.69 8.04
CA THR A 95 4.82 6.43 6.93
C THR A 95 4.34 5.44 5.88
N LEU A 96 3.03 5.43 5.62
CA LEU A 96 2.37 4.54 4.68
C LEU A 96 2.22 5.22 3.32
N PRO A 97 2.42 4.50 2.20
CA PRO A 97 2.07 4.99 0.88
C PRO A 97 0.56 5.06 0.69
N GLU A 98 0.14 5.70 -0.39
CA GLU A 98 -1.27 5.79 -0.79
C GLU A 98 -1.88 4.41 -1.06
N VAL A 99 -3.12 4.22 -0.61
CA VAL A 99 -3.91 3.02 -0.93
C VAL A 99 -4.34 3.05 -2.38
N LYS A 100 -4.25 1.90 -3.04
CA LYS A 100 -4.63 1.73 -4.45
C LYS A 100 -5.39 0.43 -4.67
N ILE A 101 -6.15 0.38 -5.74
CA ILE A 101 -6.60 -0.89 -6.30
C ILE A 101 -5.37 -1.61 -6.84
N GLN A 102 -5.07 -2.78 -6.27
CA GLN A 102 -3.91 -3.60 -6.63
C GLN A 102 -4.23 -4.54 -7.78
N ASP A 103 -5.41 -5.18 -7.70
CA ASP A 103 -5.84 -6.14 -8.71
C ASP A 103 -7.37 -6.24 -8.77
N THR A 104 -7.89 -6.71 -9.91
CA THR A 104 -9.29 -7.00 -10.13
C THR A 104 -9.42 -8.32 -10.87
N VAL A 105 -10.17 -9.26 -10.32
CA VAL A 105 -10.34 -10.60 -10.89
C VAL A 105 -11.82 -10.84 -11.16
N VAL A 106 -12.21 -10.84 -12.43
CA VAL A 106 -13.56 -11.23 -12.87
C VAL A 106 -13.70 -12.73 -12.72
N ASP A 107 -14.80 -13.18 -12.10
CA ASP A 107 -15.14 -14.59 -12.01
C ASP A 107 -15.73 -15.08 -13.35
N PRO A 108 -15.02 -15.94 -14.11
CA PRO A 108 -15.50 -16.43 -15.41
C PRO A 108 -16.82 -17.17 -15.32
N ASP A 109 -17.07 -17.86 -14.22
CA ASP A 109 -18.27 -18.67 -14.02
C ASP A 109 -19.49 -17.83 -13.66
N SER A 110 -19.29 -16.56 -13.34
CA SER A 110 -20.36 -15.60 -13.01
C SER A 110 -20.94 -14.85 -14.21
N LEU A 111 -20.32 -14.97 -15.40
CA LEU A 111 -20.75 -14.23 -16.58
C LEU A 111 -22.12 -14.70 -17.08
N ASP A 112 -23.12 -13.81 -17.03
CA ASP A 112 -24.46 -14.04 -17.56
C ASP A 112 -24.80 -13.01 -18.63
N PHE A 113 -25.18 -13.48 -19.83
CA PHE A 113 -25.40 -12.67 -21.02
C PHE A 113 -26.88 -12.51 -21.33
N MET A 114 -27.36 -11.29 -21.39
CA MET A 114 -28.73 -10.94 -21.78
C MET A 114 -28.75 -10.29 -23.17
N PHE A 115 -28.90 -11.09 -24.22
CA PHE A 115 -28.88 -10.60 -25.61
C PHE A 115 -30.19 -9.86 -26.00
N GLN A 116 -30.04 -8.60 -26.42
CA GLN A 116 -31.10 -7.82 -27.07
C GLN A 116 -31.07 -8.03 -28.59
N ASN A 117 -29.90 -8.30 -29.13
CA ASN A 117 -29.68 -8.60 -30.54
C ASN A 117 -29.18 -10.04 -30.70
N LYS A 118 -30.06 -10.94 -31.21
CA LYS A 118 -29.70 -12.34 -31.41
C LYS A 118 -28.50 -12.58 -32.33
N LYS A 119 -28.16 -11.60 -33.19
CA LYS A 119 -26.99 -11.69 -34.07
C LYS A 119 -25.67 -11.45 -33.36
N ALA A 120 -25.73 -10.88 -32.17
CA ALA A 120 -24.56 -10.64 -31.32
C ALA A 120 -24.11 -11.89 -30.55
N ASP A 121 -24.99 -12.91 -30.46
CA ASP A 121 -24.68 -14.20 -29.80
C ASP A 121 -23.72 -15.02 -30.67
N ASN A 122 -22.43 -14.88 -30.44
CA ASN A 122 -21.37 -15.60 -31.13
C ASN A 122 -20.15 -15.79 -30.22
N ILE A 123 -19.24 -16.69 -30.63
CA ILE A 123 -18.11 -17.15 -29.81
C ILE A 123 -17.07 -16.07 -29.47
N SER A 124 -17.04 -14.97 -30.23
CA SER A 124 -16.09 -13.86 -30.01
C SER A 124 -16.53 -12.89 -28.91
N VAL A 125 -17.71 -13.11 -28.31
CA VAL A 125 -18.28 -12.24 -27.28
C VAL A 125 -17.49 -12.36 -25.97
N LEU A 126 -16.91 -13.53 -25.67
CA LEU A 126 -16.32 -13.81 -24.36
C LEU A 126 -15.09 -12.93 -24.06
N ASP A 127 -14.14 -12.82 -25.00
CA ASP A 127 -12.94 -12.00 -24.80
C ASP A 127 -13.28 -10.50 -24.67
N ALA A 128 -14.25 -10.03 -25.47
CA ALA A 128 -14.74 -8.66 -25.40
C ALA A 128 -15.47 -8.40 -24.06
N ALA A 129 -16.18 -9.41 -23.54
CA ALA A 129 -16.88 -9.34 -22.28
C ALA A 129 -15.92 -9.12 -21.10
N PHE A 130 -14.86 -9.90 -21.01
CA PHE A 130 -13.85 -9.73 -19.94
C PHE A 130 -13.27 -8.32 -19.93
N THR A 131 -12.82 -7.83 -21.08
CA THR A 131 -12.27 -6.47 -21.20
C THR A 131 -13.27 -5.40 -20.79
N ALA A 132 -14.54 -5.58 -21.14
CA ALA A 132 -15.61 -4.65 -20.76
C ALA A 132 -15.85 -4.66 -19.23
N CYS A 133 -15.91 -5.84 -18.63
CA CYS A 133 -16.08 -6.00 -17.18
C CYS A 133 -14.88 -5.42 -16.40
N GLU A 134 -13.65 -5.69 -16.85
CA GLU A 134 -12.44 -5.11 -16.22
C GLU A 134 -12.42 -3.57 -16.31
N THR A 135 -12.90 -3.01 -17.42
CA THR A 135 -12.98 -1.57 -17.59
C THR A 135 -14.02 -0.95 -16.66
N ASP A 136 -15.20 -1.58 -16.55
CA ASP A 136 -16.28 -1.18 -15.66
C ASP A 136 -15.82 -1.16 -14.20
N ILE A 137 -15.21 -2.26 -13.71
CA ILE A 137 -14.69 -2.35 -12.34
C ILE A 137 -13.70 -1.22 -12.06
N ARG A 138 -12.76 -0.95 -12.97
CA ARG A 138 -11.75 0.09 -12.76
C ARG A 138 -12.39 1.48 -12.63
N GLN A 139 -13.42 1.76 -13.39
CA GLN A 139 -14.14 3.04 -13.32
C GLN A 139 -14.94 3.16 -12.03
N GLU A 140 -15.71 2.16 -11.67
CA GLU A 140 -16.57 2.15 -10.50
C GLU A 140 -15.75 2.15 -9.19
N CYS A 141 -14.74 1.26 -9.08
CA CYS A 141 -13.95 1.14 -7.85
C CYS A 141 -13.02 2.33 -7.60
N THR A 142 -12.60 3.08 -8.64
CA THR A 142 -11.79 4.29 -8.47
C THR A 142 -12.59 5.42 -7.82
N SER A 143 -13.92 5.43 -7.98
CA SER A 143 -14.82 6.43 -7.40
C SER A 143 -15.30 6.07 -5.97
N GLU A 144 -15.11 4.83 -5.53
CA GLU A 144 -15.60 4.32 -4.24
C GLU A 144 -14.65 4.64 -3.06
N SER A 145 -14.81 5.84 -2.49
CA SER A 145 -14.01 6.30 -1.34
C SER A 145 -14.13 5.39 -0.10
N ALA A 146 -15.27 4.73 0.09
CA ALA A 146 -15.49 3.82 1.22
C ALA A 146 -14.58 2.59 1.17
N LEU A 147 -14.37 2.02 -0.03
CA LEU A 147 -13.48 0.87 -0.27
C LEU A 147 -12.03 1.20 0.06
N LEU A 148 -11.54 2.33 -0.44
CA LEU A 148 -10.18 2.79 -0.17
C LEU A 148 -9.98 3.14 1.31
N SER A 149 -10.99 3.73 1.97
CA SER A 149 -10.95 4.03 3.40
C SER A 149 -10.84 2.78 4.27
N ILE A 150 -11.57 1.70 3.94
CA ILE A 150 -11.47 0.43 4.66
C ILE A 150 -10.10 -0.21 4.42
N ALA A 151 -9.60 -0.18 3.18
CA ALA A 151 -8.28 -0.71 2.86
C ALA A 151 -7.16 0.06 3.61
N GLN A 152 -7.29 1.38 3.74
CA GLN A 152 -6.38 2.23 4.52
C GLN A 152 -6.38 1.83 6.00
N MET A 153 -7.55 1.74 6.62
CA MET A 153 -7.67 1.33 8.03
C MET A 153 -7.07 -0.06 8.27
N ASN A 154 -7.28 -1.00 7.35
CA ASN A 154 -6.70 -2.34 7.43
C ASN A 154 -5.17 -2.32 7.27
N ALA A 155 -4.63 -1.47 6.39
CA ALA A 155 -3.19 -1.29 6.21
C ALA A 155 -2.54 -0.77 7.50
N GLU A 156 -3.12 0.25 8.12
CA GLU A 156 -2.67 0.80 9.41
C GLU A 156 -2.67 -0.27 10.51
N ASN A 157 -3.76 -1.02 10.64
CA ASN A 157 -3.88 -2.09 11.62
C ASN A 157 -2.86 -3.21 11.39
N THR A 158 -2.57 -3.53 10.12
CA THR A 158 -1.57 -4.53 9.74
C THR A 158 -0.17 -4.08 10.12
N VAL A 159 0.20 -2.84 9.77
CA VAL A 159 1.51 -2.28 10.14
C VAL A 159 1.65 -2.22 11.67
N ARG A 160 0.62 -1.82 12.38
CA ARG A 160 0.59 -1.81 13.86
C ARG A 160 0.82 -3.21 14.43
N ALA A 161 0.07 -4.20 13.95
CA ALA A 161 0.17 -5.59 14.40
C ALA A 161 1.56 -6.21 14.16
N LEU A 162 2.24 -5.80 13.09
CA LEU A 162 3.61 -6.25 12.79
C LEU A 162 4.67 -5.51 13.62
N ALA A 163 4.49 -4.20 13.83
CA ALA A 163 5.50 -3.35 14.46
C ALA A 163 5.48 -3.41 15.99
N GLU A 164 4.30 -3.41 16.62
CA GLU A 164 4.19 -3.34 18.09
C GLU A 164 4.91 -4.46 18.84
N PRO A 165 4.81 -5.75 18.44
CA PRO A 165 5.54 -6.83 19.14
C PRO A 165 7.05 -6.65 19.06
N VAL A 166 7.57 -6.15 17.95
CA VAL A 166 9.00 -5.88 17.75
C VAL A 166 9.45 -4.71 18.62
N MET A 167 8.67 -3.63 18.65
CA MET A 167 8.94 -2.48 19.49
C MET A 167 8.94 -2.84 20.98
N GLN A 168 7.98 -3.65 21.41
CA GLN A 168 7.94 -4.12 22.81
C GLN A 168 9.19 -4.92 23.20
N ALA A 169 9.76 -5.69 22.25
CA ALA A 169 10.96 -6.48 22.51
C ALA A 169 12.25 -5.65 22.51
N ILE A 170 12.33 -4.57 21.71
CA ILE A 170 13.57 -3.82 21.46
C ILE A 170 13.55 -2.44 22.15
N CYS A 171 12.42 -1.75 22.13
CA CYS A 171 12.28 -0.36 22.60
C CYS A 171 10.90 -0.13 23.24
N SER A 172 10.63 -0.81 24.34
CA SER A 172 9.31 -0.81 25.02
C SER A 172 8.85 0.55 25.56
N ASP A 173 9.73 1.52 25.60
CA ASP A 173 9.47 2.89 26.04
C ASP A 173 9.14 3.86 24.88
N TYR A 174 9.10 3.36 23.63
CA TYR A 174 8.71 4.12 22.46
C TYR A 174 7.23 3.91 22.11
N SER A 175 6.61 4.94 21.53
CA SER A 175 5.25 4.89 20.97
C SER A 175 5.30 4.79 19.44
N LEU A 176 4.33 4.07 18.86
CA LEU A 176 4.15 3.98 17.41
C LEU A 176 3.12 5.01 16.95
N VAL A 177 3.52 5.86 16.00
CA VAL A 177 2.65 6.77 15.26
C VAL A 177 2.59 6.29 13.82
N ILE A 178 1.40 6.22 13.25
CA ILE A 178 1.19 5.89 11.84
C ILE A 178 0.66 7.13 11.14
N GLN A 179 1.24 7.45 9.98
CA GLN A 179 0.84 8.58 9.14
C GLN A 179 0.85 8.19 7.68
N GLU A 180 0.01 8.86 6.90
CA GLU A 180 0.03 8.74 5.45
C GLU A 180 1.14 9.63 4.87
N LYS A 181 1.72 9.17 3.75
CA LYS A 181 2.63 9.98 2.96
C LYS A 181 1.84 11.14 2.36
N ASN A 182 2.07 12.37 2.83
CA ASN A 182 1.48 13.56 2.22
C ASN A 182 1.91 13.62 0.75
N THR A 183 1.02 13.31 -0.15
CA THR A 183 1.17 13.63 -1.56
C THR A 183 0.80 15.10 -1.66
N GLU A 184 1.77 16.03 -1.65
CA GLU A 184 1.52 17.42 -2.03
C GLU A 184 0.86 17.39 -3.41
N PRO A 185 -0.27 18.12 -3.61
CA PRO A 185 -0.86 18.25 -4.93
C PRO A 185 0.22 18.81 -5.85
N ALA A 186 0.50 18.15 -6.97
CA ALA A 186 1.41 18.64 -7.98
C ALA A 186 1.02 20.08 -8.29
N GLU A 187 1.88 21.06 -8.00
CA GLU A 187 1.70 22.45 -8.40
C GLU A 187 1.42 22.48 -9.90
N ILE A 188 0.21 22.86 -10.24
CA ILE A 188 -0.13 23.19 -11.63
C ILE A 188 0.69 24.43 -11.94
N GLN A 189 1.81 24.27 -12.63
CA GLN A 189 2.54 25.37 -13.24
C GLN A 189 1.60 26.00 -14.26
N GLU A 190 0.90 27.06 -13.85
CA GLU A 190 0.29 28.00 -14.77
C GLU A 190 1.39 28.59 -15.66
N GLY A 191 1.48 28.05 -16.87
CA GLY A 191 2.31 28.61 -17.92
C GLY A 191 1.84 30.04 -18.20
N SER A 192 2.62 31.01 -17.73
CA SER A 192 2.47 32.40 -18.12
C SER A 192 2.59 32.51 -19.65
N ALA A 193 1.46 32.64 -20.31
CA ALA A 193 1.41 33.12 -21.68
C ALA A 193 1.65 34.62 -21.64
N GLU A 194 2.90 35.04 -21.81
CA GLU A 194 3.22 36.40 -22.18
C GLU A 194 2.65 36.72 -23.58
N SER A 195 1.76 37.71 -23.58
CA SER A 195 1.30 38.39 -24.78
C SER A 195 2.40 39.34 -25.25
N GLU A 196 2.90 39.12 -26.44
CA GLU A 196 3.54 40.21 -27.21
C GLU A 196 2.76 40.49 -28.49
N SER A 197 2.29 41.72 -28.53
CA SER A 197 2.05 42.67 -29.62
C SER A 197 1.50 42.17 -30.94
#